data_dab12a643b2b827a58b14c4c87772e0b
#
_entry.id   dab12a643b2b827a58b14c4c87772e0b
#
_cell.length_a   1.000
_cell.length_b   1.000
_cell.length_c   1.000
_cell.angle_alpha   90.00
_cell.angle_beta   90.00
_cell.angle_gamma   90.00
#
_symmetry.space_group_name_H-M   'P 1'
#
loop_
_entity.id
_entity.type
_entity.pdbx_description
1 polymer ?
#
loop_
_entity_poly.entity_id
_entity_poly.type
_entity_poly.pdbx_seq_one_letter_code
_entity_poly.pdbx_strand_id
1 'polypeptide(L)'
;MDPIILKTIIGCIAFAIAGPVVGCLLAGLDRKLSARMQGRVGPPLLQPLYDVRKLMGKERASVNSSEGAYVAAALVFAIVAGGIFFSGGDLLMCIFVITLSSLLLILAAYSTRSPYAEVGAAREILQVMSYEPMVLIMAIVFYMINNSFNVGEALTASLPAVVLGWPALAGLLYVLTIKLRKSPFDISMSHHAHQEIVRGVTTEMSGPTLAKVEIMHWCESVLFLGWVGMFFVAGGWPSLIVAIVVAIVVYLVEIWVDNNFARVKWQAMLGSAWAVALVAGGVNLAILMLL
;
A
#
# COMPACT_ATOMS: atom_id res chain seq x y z
N MET A 1 -27.00 10.01 -14.80
CA MET A 1 -25.67 9.51 -14.42
C MET A 1 -25.88 8.17 -13.72
N ASP A 2 -25.23 7.13 -14.16
CA ASP A 2 -25.41 5.80 -13.57
C ASP A 2 -25.12 5.83 -12.06
N PRO A 3 -25.96 5.17 -11.24
CA PRO A 3 -25.82 5.20 -9.78
C PRO A 3 -24.45 4.65 -9.31
N ILE A 4 -23.85 3.75 -10.08
CA ILE A 4 -22.51 3.20 -9.80
C ILE A 4 -21.44 4.29 -9.95
N ILE A 5 -21.50 5.07 -11.04
CA ILE A 5 -20.54 6.16 -11.30
C ILE A 5 -20.62 7.23 -10.20
N LEU A 6 -21.86 7.61 -9.83
CA LEU A 6 -22.07 8.59 -8.75
C LEU A 6 -21.48 8.09 -7.42
N LYS A 7 -21.72 6.84 -7.06
CA LYS A 7 -21.18 6.20 -5.85
C LYS A 7 -19.66 6.20 -5.84
N THR A 8 -19.04 5.87 -6.98
CA THR A 8 -17.56 5.86 -7.11
C THR A 8 -16.99 7.27 -7.00
N ILE A 9 -17.60 8.28 -7.62
CA ILE A 9 -17.15 9.68 -7.51
C ILE A 9 -17.22 10.16 -6.05
N ILE A 10 -18.33 9.90 -5.37
CA ILE A 10 -18.49 10.23 -3.95
C ILE A 10 -17.42 9.50 -3.11
N GLY A 11 -17.16 8.22 -3.40
CA GLY A 11 -16.11 7.44 -2.77
C GLY A 11 -14.71 8.03 -2.97
N CYS A 12 -14.39 8.48 -4.18
CA CYS A 12 -13.11 9.15 -4.47
C CYS A 12 -12.97 10.47 -3.70
N ILE A 13 -14.01 11.29 -3.63
CA ILE A 13 -14.00 12.55 -2.87
C ILE A 13 -13.85 12.27 -1.36
N ALA A 14 -14.59 11.30 -0.84
CA ALA A 14 -14.51 10.90 0.56
C ALA A 14 -13.11 10.35 0.90
N PHE A 15 -12.56 9.50 0.05
CA PHE A 15 -11.23 8.92 0.25
C PHE A 15 -10.11 9.96 0.08
N ALA A 16 -10.25 10.96 -0.80
CA ALA A 16 -9.29 12.05 -0.94
C ALA A 16 -9.08 12.85 0.37
N ILE A 17 -10.07 12.83 1.26
CA ILE A 17 -9.98 13.48 2.57
C ILE A 17 -9.61 12.44 3.64
N ALA A 18 -10.34 11.33 3.72
CA ALA A 18 -10.18 10.32 4.77
C ALA A 18 -8.86 9.55 4.65
N GLY A 19 -8.43 9.20 3.42
CA GLY A 19 -7.20 8.43 3.17
C GLY A 19 -5.96 9.12 3.74
N PRO A 20 -5.67 10.38 3.37
CA PRO A 20 -4.54 11.12 3.93
C PRO A 20 -4.61 11.33 5.45
N VAL A 21 -5.81 11.56 6.00
CA VAL A 21 -5.98 11.75 7.46
C VAL A 21 -5.67 10.47 8.22
N VAL A 22 -6.29 9.36 7.83
CA VAL A 22 -6.06 8.05 8.47
C VAL A 22 -4.62 7.61 8.27
N GLY A 23 -4.07 7.73 7.04
CA GLY A 23 -2.70 7.35 6.73
C GLY A 23 -1.66 8.20 7.49
N CYS A 24 -1.93 9.49 7.68
CA CYS A 24 -1.10 10.35 8.53
C CYS A 24 -1.06 9.85 9.98
N LEU A 25 -2.20 9.45 10.54
CA LEU A 25 -2.27 8.91 11.90
C LEU A 25 -1.53 7.58 12.01
N LEU A 26 -1.66 6.70 11.01
CA LEU A 26 -0.91 5.44 10.93
C LEU A 26 0.60 5.70 10.87
N ALA A 27 1.06 6.60 10.00
CA ALA A 27 2.47 6.98 9.91
C ALA A 27 3.01 7.61 11.21
N GLY A 28 2.17 8.40 11.91
CA GLY A 28 2.52 8.95 13.22
C GLY A 28 2.61 7.88 14.31
N LEU A 29 1.70 6.90 14.29
CA LEU A 29 1.70 5.75 15.18
C LEU A 29 2.97 4.91 14.98
N ASP A 30 3.33 4.64 13.73
CA ASP A 30 4.54 3.92 13.35
C ASP A 30 5.79 4.57 13.93
N ARG A 31 6.01 5.85 13.64
CA ARG A 31 7.18 6.60 14.17
C ARG A 31 7.25 6.59 15.69
N LYS A 32 6.09 6.68 16.37
CA LYS A 32 6.02 6.69 17.83
C LYS A 32 6.32 5.32 18.42
N LEU A 33 5.75 4.24 17.86
CA LEU A 33 5.96 2.88 18.34
C LEU A 33 7.38 2.41 18.04
N SER A 34 7.90 2.65 16.84
CA SER A 34 9.28 2.33 16.49
C SER A 34 10.28 3.03 17.43
N ALA A 35 10.06 4.30 17.76
CA ALA A 35 10.90 5.00 18.74
C ALA A 35 10.81 4.37 20.12
N ARG A 36 9.62 3.93 20.58
CA ARG A 36 9.44 3.25 21.86
C ARG A 36 10.12 1.88 21.89
N MET A 37 10.03 1.10 20.82
CA MET A 37 10.73 -0.19 20.69
C MET A 37 12.25 -0.01 20.74
N GLN A 38 12.75 1.13 20.25
CA GLN A 38 14.17 1.50 20.29
C GLN A 38 14.59 2.21 21.58
N GLY A 39 13.75 2.26 22.61
CA GLY A 39 14.04 2.91 23.89
C GLY A 39 14.03 4.45 23.86
N ARG A 40 13.46 5.07 22.79
CA ARG A 40 13.36 6.52 22.62
C ARG A 40 11.95 7.05 22.90
N VAL A 41 11.81 8.35 23.18
CA VAL A 41 10.50 8.96 23.49
C VAL A 41 9.58 9.03 22.27
N GLY A 42 10.13 9.24 21.08
CA GLY A 42 9.37 9.37 19.84
C GLY A 42 8.68 10.74 19.64
N PRO A 43 8.31 11.07 18.40
CA PRO A 43 7.64 12.31 18.05
C PRO A 43 6.13 12.27 18.41
N PRO A 44 5.43 13.44 18.36
CA PRO A 44 3.98 13.48 18.47
C PRO A 44 3.30 12.76 17.30
N LEU A 45 2.07 12.25 17.49
CA LEU A 45 1.32 11.50 16.47
C LEU A 45 1.08 12.30 15.18
N LEU A 46 0.92 13.61 15.28
CA LEU A 46 0.67 14.50 14.13
C LEU A 46 1.96 14.99 13.46
N GLN A 47 3.14 14.47 13.84
CA GLN A 47 4.40 14.88 13.23
C GLN A 47 4.42 14.73 11.71
N PRO A 48 3.89 13.65 11.10
CA PRO A 48 3.88 13.55 9.64
C PRO A 48 3.12 14.69 8.96
N LEU A 49 2.02 15.15 9.57
CA LEU A 49 1.26 16.29 9.05
C LEU A 49 2.09 17.59 9.08
N TYR A 50 2.82 17.83 10.17
CA TYR A 50 3.70 18.99 10.27
C TYR A 50 4.84 18.91 9.25
N ASP A 51 5.38 17.72 8.99
CA ASP A 51 6.42 17.51 7.99
C ASP A 51 5.90 17.82 6.59
N VAL A 52 4.72 17.31 6.22
CA VAL A 52 4.08 17.60 4.92
C VAL A 52 3.75 19.09 4.79
N ARG A 53 3.22 19.73 5.83
CA ARG A 53 2.95 21.18 5.83
C ARG A 53 4.23 21.99 5.61
N LYS A 54 5.33 21.59 6.25
CA LYS A 54 6.65 22.21 6.08
C LYS A 54 7.18 22.01 4.64
N LEU A 55 7.02 20.82 4.07
CA LEU A 55 7.41 20.53 2.70
C LEU A 55 6.61 21.34 1.68
N MET A 56 5.31 21.53 1.89
CA MET A 56 4.45 22.33 1.01
C MET A 56 4.82 23.82 1.01
N GLY A 57 5.39 24.33 2.11
CA GLY A 57 5.87 25.72 2.23
C GLY A 57 7.28 25.94 1.68
N LYS A 58 7.98 24.90 1.23
CA LYS A 58 9.32 25.04 0.64
C LYS A 58 9.26 25.33 -0.85
N GLU A 59 10.29 26.00 -1.35
CA GLU A 59 10.49 26.18 -2.79
C GLU A 59 10.69 24.81 -3.48
N ARG A 60 10.19 24.72 -4.71
CA ARG A 60 10.34 23.56 -5.54
C ARG A 60 11.71 23.59 -6.24
N ALA A 61 12.64 22.77 -5.79
CA ALA A 61 13.85 22.47 -6.51
C ALA A 61 13.61 21.21 -7.35
N SER A 62 13.27 21.35 -8.63
CA SER A 62 13.07 20.21 -9.54
C SER A 62 14.09 20.25 -10.66
N VAL A 63 14.67 19.11 -10.96
CA VAL A 63 15.60 18.93 -12.10
C VAL A 63 14.82 19.01 -13.42
N ASN A 64 13.57 18.53 -13.42
CA ASN A 64 12.71 18.50 -14.60
C ASN A 64 11.26 18.87 -14.25
N SER A 65 10.58 19.59 -15.16
CA SER A 65 9.17 19.96 -14.98
C SER A 65 8.21 18.77 -15.01
N SER A 66 8.55 17.71 -15.74
CA SER A 66 7.73 16.49 -15.88
C SER A 66 7.68 15.64 -14.61
N GLU A 67 8.71 15.63 -13.77
CA GLU A 67 8.73 14.93 -12.48
C GLU A 67 7.50 15.22 -11.63
N GLY A 68 7.21 16.52 -11.44
CA GLY A 68 6.07 16.94 -10.62
C GLY A 68 4.70 16.60 -11.22
N ALA A 69 4.60 16.47 -12.54
CA ALA A 69 3.38 16.03 -13.22
C ALA A 69 3.14 14.53 -13.00
N TYR A 70 4.18 13.71 -13.14
CA TYR A 70 4.10 12.27 -12.87
C TYR A 70 3.73 11.98 -11.41
N VAL A 71 4.35 12.68 -10.44
CA VAL A 71 4.01 12.51 -9.02
C VAL A 71 2.58 12.97 -8.73
N ALA A 72 2.12 14.07 -9.34
CA ALA A 72 0.74 14.50 -9.16
C ALA A 72 -0.26 13.49 -9.73
N ALA A 73 0.03 12.93 -10.90
CA ALA A 73 -0.77 11.87 -11.49
C ALA A 73 -0.77 10.61 -10.63
N ALA A 74 0.39 10.18 -10.10
CA ALA A 74 0.50 9.05 -9.19
C ALA A 74 -0.40 9.21 -7.96
N LEU A 75 -0.37 10.38 -7.32
CA LEU A 75 -1.25 10.69 -6.19
C LEU A 75 -2.74 10.60 -6.57
N VAL A 76 -3.13 11.15 -7.73
CA VAL A 76 -4.52 11.08 -8.20
C VAL A 76 -4.96 9.63 -8.40
N PHE A 77 -4.13 8.80 -9.04
CA PHE A 77 -4.45 7.38 -9.23
C PHE A 77 -4.50 6.61 -7.91
N ALA A 78 -3.66 6.92 -6.93
CA ALA A 78 -3.76 6.32 -5.59
C ALA A 78 -5.07 6.68 -4.89
N ILE A 79 -5.53 7.93 -5.01
CA ILE A 79 -6.82 8.38 -4.47
C ILE A 79 -7.98 7.68 -5.19
N VAL A 80 -7.93 7.58 -6.52
CA VAL A 80 -8.96 6.91 -7.32
C VAL A 80 -9.05 5.42 -6.96
N ALA A 81 -7.91 4.73 -6.83
CA ALA A 81 -7.88 3.33 -6.40
C ALA A 81 -8.56 3.13 -5.04
N GLY A 82 -8.21 3.96 -4.05
CA GLY A 82 -8.85 3.93 -2.74
C GLY A 82 -10.35 4.26 -2.81
N GLY A 83 -10.73 5.24 -3.63
CA GLY A 83 -12.13 5.59 -3.85
C GLY A 83 -12.96 4.43 -4.44
N ILE A 84 -12.43 3.73 -5.46
CA ILE A 84 -13.06 2.53 -6.04
C ILE A 84 -13.23 1.46 -4.98
N PHE A 85 -12.18 1.15 -4.20
CA PHE A 85 -12.23 0.13 -3.17
C PHE A 85 -13.25 0.44 -2.06
N PHE A 86 -13.15 1.60 -1.44
CA PHE A 86 -14.03 1.97 -0.32
C PHE A 86 -15.47 2.32 -0.74
N SER A 87 -15.72 2.57 -2.02
CA SER A 87 -17.09 2.64 -2.56
C SER A 87 -17.73 1.26 -2.78
N GLY A 88 -16.97 0.16 -2.57
CA GLY A 88 -17.43 -1.20 -2.84
C GLY A 88 -17.41 -1.55 -4.34
N GLY A 89 -16.51 -0.92 -5.10
CA GLY A 89 -16.32 -1.16 -6.52
C GLY A 89 -15.51 -2.42 -6.81
N ASP A 90 -15.06 -2.56 -8.06
CA ASP A 90 -14.33 -3.71 -8.57
C ASP A 90 -12.90 -3.75 -8.03
N LEU A 91 -12.54 -4.87 -7.38
CA LEU A 91 -11.23 -5.09 -6.76
C LEU A 91 -10.11 -5.18 -7.81
N LEU A 92 -10.39 -5.82 -8.96
CA LEU A 92 -9.39 -5.99 -10.01
C LEU A 92 -9.05 -4.63 -10.65
N MET A 93 -10.07 -3.79 -10.89
CA MET A 93 -9.89 -2.41 -11.35
C MET A 93 -9.07 -1.60 -10.34
N CYS A 94 -9.34 -1.75 -9.04
CA CYS A 94 -8.57 -1.09 -7.98
C CYS A 94 -7.09 -1.48 -8.02
N ILE A 95 -6.76 -2.78 -8.22
CA ILE A 95 -5.39 -3.29 -8.31
C ILE A 95 -4.68 -2.66 -9.52
N PHE A 96 -5.28 -2.65 -10.70
CA PHE A 96 -4.64 -2.04 -11.87
C PHE A 96 -4.42 -0.54 -11.72
N VAL A 97 -5.36 0.18 -11.11
CA VAL A 97 -5.23 1.63 -10.88
C VAL A 97 -4.10 1.95 -9.89
N ILE A 98 -3.94 1.15 -8.82
CA ILE A 98 -2.84 1.38 -7.86
C ILE A 98 -1.48 0.97 -8.43
N THR A 99 -1.42 -0.05 -9.30
CA THR A 99 -0.20 -0.40 -10.03
C THR A 99 0.21 0.73 -10.98
N LEU A 100 -0.75 1.35 -11.67
CA LEU A 100 -0.47 2.53 -12.51
C LEU A 100 0.09 3.69 -11.68
N SER A 101 -0.41 3.92 -10.46
CA SER A 101 0.15 4.92 -9.53
C SER A 101 1.63 4.63 -9.24
N SER A 102 1.98 3.39 -8.93
CA SER A 102 3.37 2.97 -8.69
C SER A 102 4.26 3.15 -9.91
N LEU A 103 3.76 2.81 -11.12
CA LEU A 103 4.49 3.02 -12.38
C LEU A 103 4.75 4.50 -12.66
N LEU A 104 3.80 5.38 -12.37
CA LEU A 104 4.00 6.83 -12.54
C LEU A 104 5.05 7.39 -11.56
N LEU A 105 5.12 6.86 -10.33
CA LEU A 105 6.20 7.22 -9.40
C LEU A 105 7.58 6.78 -9.92
N ILE A 106 7.67 5.59 -10.50
CA ILE A 106 8.88 5.08 -11.14
C ILE A 106 9.30 5.98 -12.32
N LEU A 107 8.34 6.37 -13.17
CA LEU A 107 8.59 7.29 -14.28
C LEU A 107 9.06 8.67 -13.79
N ALA A 108 8.50 9.16 -12.68
CA ALA A 108 8.97 10.40 -12.06
C ALA A 108 10.45 10.31 -11.67
N ALA A 109 10.87 9.21 -11.03
CA ALA A 109 12.25 9.01 -10.63
C ALA A 109 13.20 8.88 -11.85
N TYR A 110 12.83 8.14 -12.89
CA TYR A 110 13.62 8.04 -14.13
C TYR A 110 13.75 9.37 -14.87
N SER A 111 12.75 10.24 -14.78
CA SER A 111 12.77 11.54 -15.46
C SER A 111 13.87 12.47 -14.93
N THR A 112 14.37 12.25 -13.72
CA THR A 112 15.41 13.09 -13.09
C THR A 112 16.82 12.81 -13.59
N ARG A 113 17.07 11.65 -14.21
CA ARG A 113 18.38 11.17 -14.70
C ARG A 113 19.47 11.18 -13.61
N SER A 114 19.10 11.00 -12.37
CA SER A 114 20.03 10.88 -11.24
C SER A 114 20.40 9.41 -11.02
N PRO A 115 21.70 9.06 -10.84
CA PRO A 115 22.11 7.67 -10.64
C PRO A 115 21.42 6.99 -9.46
N TYR A 116 21.23 7.69 -8.35
CA TYR A 116 20.54 7.14 -7.17
C TYR A 116 19.04 6.95 -7.39
N ALA A 117 18.40 7.90 -8.08
CA ALA A 117 17.00 7.80 -8.43
C ALA A 117 16.74 6.66 -9.43
N GLU A 118 17.63 6.46 -10.43
CA GLU A 118 17.54 5.36 -11.39
C GLU A 118 17.68 3.99 -10.71
N VAL A 119 18.65 3.81 -9.81
CA VAL A 119 18.80 2.58 -9.03
C VAL A 119 17.59 2.36 -8.13
N GLY A 120 17.08 3.42 -7.49
CA GLY A 120 15.87 3.37 -6.68
C GLY A 120 14.64 2.95 -7.50
N ALA A 121 14.46 3.54 -8.69
CA ALA A 121 13.38 3.21 -9.61
C ALA A 121 13.45 1.77 -10.12
N ALA A 122 14.65 1.28 -10.47
CA ALA A 122 14.84 -0.13 -10.85
C ALA A 122 14.47 -1.10 -9.71
N ARG A 123 14.80 -0.75 -8.46
CA ARG A 123 14.41 -1.53 -7.27
C ARG A 123 12.91 -1.45 -6.99
N GLU A 124 12.25 -0.33 -7.25
CA GLU A 124 10.79 -0.21 -7.13
C GLU A 124 10.08 -1.10 -8.16
N ILE A 125 10.58 -1.19 -9.40
CA ILE A 125 10.09 -2.15 -10.41
C ILE A 125 10.18 -3.58 -9.87
N LEU A 126 11.32 -3.97 -9.30
CA LEU A 126 11.50 -5.30 -8.72
C LEU A 126 10.53 -5.57 -7.55
N GLN A 127 10.23 -4.55 -6.73
CA GLN A 127 9.21 -4.66 -5.69
C GLN A 127 7.81 -4.87 -6.28
N VAL A 128 7.42 -4.09 -7.30
CA VAL A 128 6.15 -4.28 -8.01
C VAL A 128 6.05 -5.69 -8.55
N MET A 129 7.05 -6.17 -9.28
CA MET A 129 7.09 -7.55 -9.82
C MET A 129 7.05 -8.63 -8.73
N SER A 130 7.52 -8.33 -7.53
CA SER A 130 7.54 -9.28 -6.41
C SER A 130 6.15 -9.49 -5.80
N TYR A 131 5.38 -8.44 -5.60
CA TYR A 131 4.10 -8.54 -4.89
C TYR A 131 2.89 -8.72 -5.82
N GLU A 132 2.97 -8.29 -7.07
CA GLU A 132 1.82 -8.26 -8.00
C GLU A 132 1.19 -9.64 -8.23
N PRO A 133 1.97 -10.74 -8.42
CA PRO A 133 1.38 -12.07 -8.58
C PRO A 133 0.51 -12.49 -7.40
N MET A 134 0.94 -12.22 -6.16
CA MET A 134 0.16 -12.57 -4.97
C MET A 134 -1.12 -11.74 -4.87
N VAL A 135 -1.04 -10.45 -5.20
CA VAL A 135 -2.19 -9.54 -5.17
C VAL A 135 -3.24 -9.96 -6.22
N LEU A 136 -2.82 -10.38 -7.41
CA LEU A 136 -3.73 -10.90 -8.43
C LEU A 136 -4.37 -12.22 -8.00
N ILE A 137 -3.59 -13.15 -7.43
CA ILE A 137 -4.13 -14.40 -6.89
C ILE A 137 -5.16 -14.11 -5.78
N MET A 138 -4.88 -13.15 -4.90
CA MET A 138 -5.81 -12.72 -3.85
C MET A 138 -7.15 -12.25 -4.45
N ALA A 139 -7.13 -11.47 -5.55
CA ALA A 139 -8.36 -11.04 -6.22
C ALA A 139 -9.13 -12.21 -6.83
N ILE A 140 -8.43 -13.20 -7.42
CA ILE A 140 -9.08 -14.42 -7.96
C ILE A 140 -9.69 -15.25 -6.83
N VAL A 141 -8.98 -15.43 -5.72
CA VAL A 141 -9.51 -16.12 -4.53
C VAL A 141 -10.75 -15.42 -3.99
N PHE A 142 -10.72 -14.08 -3.90
CA PHE A 142 -11.88 -13.30 -3.48
C PHE A 142 -13.07 -13.49 -4.42
N TYR A 143 -12.83 -13.50 -5.73
CA TYR A 143 -13.86 -13.79 -6.72
C TYR A 143 -14.44 -15.21 -6.56
N MET A 144 -13.60 -16.23 -6.39
CA MET A 144 -14.07 -17.62 -6.23
C MET A 144 -14.94 -17.81 -4.98
N ILE A 145 -14.69 -17.03 -3.92
CA ILE A 145 -15.47 -17.10 -2.67
C ILE A 145 -16.80 -16.34 -2.80
N ASN A 146 -16.79 -15.16 -3.38
CA ASN A 146 -17.95 -14.26 -3.43
C ASN A 146 -18.70 -14.27 -4.76
N ASN A 147 -18.21 -14.97 -5.79
CA ASN A 147 -18.70 -14.97 -7.17
C ASN A 147 -18.75 -13.57 -7.81
N SER A 148 -17.98 -12.62 -7.29
CA SER A 148 -17.93 -11.25 -7.78
C SER A 148 -16.59 -10.60 -7.40
N PHE A 149 -16.11 -9.69 -8.26
CA PHE A 149 -14.98 -8.82 -7.93
C PHE A 149 -15.41 -7.59 -7.13
N ASN A 150 -16.70 -7.33 -6.96
CA ASN A 150 -17.18 -6.17 -6.22
C ASN A 150 -16.96 -6.33 -4.71
N VAL A 151 -16.15 -5.45 -4.14
CA VAL A 151 -15.87 -5.45 -2.69
C VAL A 151 -17.14 -5.25 -1.86
N GLY A 152 -18.14 -4.51 -2.40
CA GLY A 152 -19.42 -4.25 -1.73
C GLY A 152 -20.23 -5.52 -1.45
N GLU A 153 -20.07 -6.58 -2.24
CA GLU A 153 -20.79 -7.84 -2.05
C GLU A 153 -20.29 -8.65 -0.85
N ALA A 154 -19.05 -8.42 -0.41
CA ALA A 154 -18.55 -9.02 0.83
C ALA A 154 -19.42 -8.66 2.06
N LEU A 155 -20.04 -7.47 2.09
CA LEU A 155 -20.94 -7.07 3.17
C LEU A 155 -22.21 -7.91 3.25
N THR A 156 -22.64 -8.50 2.15
CA THR A 156 -23.84 -9.34 2.04
C THR A 156 -23.52 -10.82 2.11
N ALA A 157 -22.24 -11.20 2.08
CA ALA A 157 -21.81 -12.58 2.17
C ALA A 157 -22.20 -13.19 3.52
N SER A 158 -22.58 -14.48 3.52
CA SER A 158 -22.95 -15.23 4.72
C SER A 158 -21.76 -15.58 5.60
N LEU A 159 -20.59 -15.82 4.98
CA LEU A 159 -19.35 -16.22 5.66
C LEU A 159 -18.23 -15.24 5.26
N PRO A 160 -17.35 -14.89 6.22
CA PRO A 160 -16.19 -14.04 5.90
C PRO A 160 -15.20 -14.80 5.00
N ALA A 161 -14.62 -14.08 4.03
CA ALA A 161 -13.71 -14.66 3.05
C ALA A 161 -12.46 -15.32 3.69
N VAL A 162 -12.10 -14.96 4.91
CA VAL A 162 -10.97 -15.55 5.65
C VAL A 162 -11.15 -17.05 5.89
N VAL A 163 -12.40 -17.56 6.01
CA VAL A 163 -12.66 -18.98 6.31
C VAL A 163 -12.10 -19.90 5.22
N LEU A 164 -12.30 -19.54 3.96
CA LEU A 164 -11.82 -20.31 2.80
C LEU A 164 -10.54 -19.72 2.18
N GLY A 165 -10.30 -18.43 2.39
CA GLY A 165 -9.19 -17.65 1.83
C GLY A 165 -8.01 -17.45 2.78
N TRP A 166 -7.90 -18.17 3.91
CA TRP A 166 -6.82 -17.95 4.88
C TRP A 166 -5.40 -18.15 4.30
N PRO A 167 -5.14 -19.08 3.34
CA PRO A 167 -3.79 -19.18 2.77
C PRO A 167 -3.46 -17.95 1.91
N ALA A 168 -4.42 -17.46 1.12
CA ALA A 168 -4.23 -16.24 0.34
C ALA A 168 -4.05 -15.00 1.25
N LEU A 169 -4.75 -14.95 2.38
CA LEU A 169 -4.54 -13.90 3.38
C LEU A 169 -3.12 -13.99 3.98
N ALA A 170 -2.62 -15.18 4.30
CA ALA A 170 -1.25 -15.35 4.78
C ALA A 170 -0.21 -14.89 3.75
N GLY A 171 -0.41 -15.20 2.47
CA GLY A 171 0.40 -14.69 1.38
C GLY A 171 0.32 -13.16 1.22
N LEU A 172 -0.89 -12.59 1.37
CA LEU A 172 -1.09 -11.15 1.35
C LEU A 172 -0.36 -10.45 2.50
N LEU A 173 -0.41 -11.01 3.73
CA LEU A 173 0.31 -10.45 4.89
C LEU A 173 1.82 -10.44 4.66
N TYR A 174 2.38 -11.50 4.06
CA TYR A 174 3.80 -11.51 3.70
C TYR A 174 4.15 -10.41 2.69
N VAL A 175 3.32 -10.24 1.66
CA VAL A 175 3.53 -9.24 0.61
C VAL A 175 3.24 -7.83 1.10
N LEU A 176 2.44 -7.69 2.15
CA LEU A 176 2.11 -6.40 2.76
C LEU A 176 3.35 -5.68 3.29
N THR A 177 4.31 -6.41 3.88
CA THR A 177 5.62 -5.86 4.30
C THR A 177 6.37 -5.20 3.13
N ILE A 178 6.32 -5.80 1.94
CA ILE A 178 6.93 -5.23 0.72
C ILE A 178 6.17 -3.96 0.30
N LYS A 179 4.84 -4.03 0.29
CA LYS A 179 3.95 -2.92 -0.10
C LYS A 179 4.07 -1.72 0.85
N LEU A 180 4.19 -1.97 2.15
CA LEU A 180 4.37 -0.94 3.16
C LEU A 180 5.82 -0.43 3.25
N ARG A 181 6.72 -0.95 2.41
CA ARG A 181 8.15 -0.59 2.37
C ARG A 181 8.82 -0.73 3.73
N LYS A 182 8.46 -1.78 4.46
CA LYS A 182 8.99 -2.10 5.78
C LYS A 182 10.21 -3.02 5.69
N SER A 183 11.11 -2.95 6.66
CA SER A 183 12.14 -3.95 6.82
C SER A 183 11.48 -5.33 7.01
N PRO A 184 11.98 -6.39 6.38
CA PRO A 184 13.28 -6.57 5.70
C PRO A 184 13.31 -6.14 4.21
N PHE A 185 12.25 -5.57 3.65
CA PHE A 185 12.07 -5.34 2.22
C PHE A 185 12.11 -3.85 1.83
N ASP A 186 12.68 -3.00 2.63
CA ASP A 186 12.88 -1.58 2.36
C ASP A 186 14.04 -1.36 1.34
N ILE A 187 13.82 -1.69 0.06
CA ILE A 187 14.88 -1.79 -0.94
C ILE A 187 14.92 -0.57 -1.86
N SER A 188 13.79 -0.03 -2.25
CA SER A 188 13.67 1.06 -3.23
C SER A 188 13.76 2.46 -2.61
N MET A 189 13.35 2.61 -1.36
CA MET A 189 13.41 3.85 -0.59
C MET A 189 14.11 3.60 0.73
N SER A 190 14.99 4.53 1.11
CA SER A 190 15.67 4.47 2.39
C SER A 190 15.12 5.52 3.33
N HIS A 191 14.75 5.10 4.54
CA HIS A 191 14.42 6.01 5.64
C HIS A 191 15.66 6.41 6.45
N HIS A 192 16.81 5.78 6.18
CA HIS A 192 18.06 5.97 6.90
C HIS A 192 19.16 6.49 5.99
N ALA A 193 19.81 7.59 6.36
CA ALA A 193 20.83 8.26 5.54
C ALA A 193 22.12 7.44 5.31
N HIS A 194 22.31 6.33 6.02
CA HIS A 194 23.49 5.46 5.89
C HIS A 194 23.30 4.32 4.87
N GLN A 195 22.18 4.27 4.19
CA GLN A 195 21.94 3.27 3.15
C GLN A 195 22.62 3.66 1.84
N GLU A 196 22.95 2.65 1.02
CA GLU A 196 23.73 2.80 -0.20
C GLU A 196 23.09 3.66 -1.30
N ILE A 197 21.75 3.78 -1.32
CA ILE A 197 20.98 4.54 -2.34
C ILE A 197 20.48 5.90 -1.83
N VAL A 198 20.97 6.38 -0.70
CA VAL A 198 20.56 7.63 -0.05
C VAL A 198 19.06 7.63 0.26
N ARG A 199 18.19 8.18 -0.61
CA ARG A 199 16.73 8.12 -0.52
C ARG A 199 16.08 7.37 -1.68
N GLY A 200 16.86 6.73 -2.54
CA GLY A 200 16.36 5.94 -3.66
C GLY A 200 15.45 6.73 -4.58
N VAL A 201 14.23 6.23 -4.81
CA VAL A 201 13.22 6.84 -5.70
C VAL A 201 13.00 8.34 -5.41
N THR A 202 13.08 8.77 -4.16
CA THR A 202 12.78 10.14 -3.74
C THR A 202 14.01 11.03 -3.57
N THR A 203 15.19 10.61 -4.04
CA THR A 203 16.46 11.34 -3.83
C THR A 203 16.41 12.77 -4.37
N GLU A 204 15.87 12.97 -5.56
CA GLU A 204 15.78 14.26 -6.23
C GLU A 204 14.48 15.01 -5.92
N MET A 205 13.51 14.35 -5.29
CA MET A 205 12.20 14.93 -5.01
C MET A 205 12.29 15.86 -3.80
N SER A 206 11.86 17.12 -3.96
CA SER A 206 11.94 18.13 -2.91
C SER A 206 10.65 18.94 -2.76
N GLY A 207 10.49 19.62 -1.63
CA GLY A 207 9.38 20.52 -1.37
C GLY A 207 8.00 19.91 -1.64
N PRO A 208 7.13 20.58 -2.41
CA PRO A 208 5.77 20.11 -2.68
C PRO A 208 5.70 18.78 -3.43
N THR A 209 6.71 18.42 -4.24
CA THR A 209 6.76 17.12 -4.94
C THR A 209 6.91 15.99 -3.94
N LEU A 210 7.86 16.08 -3.01
CA LEU A 210 8.04 15.10 -1.95
C LEU A 210 6.81 15.01 -1.03
N ALA A 211 6.17 16.15 -0.72
CA ALA A 211 4.94 16.16 0.08
C ALA A 211 3.81 15.33 -0.57
N LYS A 212 3.65 15.40 -1.90
CA LYS A 212 2.66 14.60 -2.63
C LYS A 212 2.99 13.11 -2.57
N VAL A 213 4.27 12.72 -2.65
CA VAL A 213 4.69 11.32 -2.49
C VAL A 213 4.36 10.81 -1.10
N GLU A 214 4.63 11.58 -0.04
CA GLU A 214 4.27 11.18 1.33
C GLU A 214 2.75 10.97 1.48
N ILE A 215 1.93 11.89 0.94
CA ILE A 215 0.46 11.75 0.96
C ILE A 215 0.01 10.52 0.16
N MET A 216 0.63 10.25 -0.99
CA MET A 216 0.35 9.06 -1.80
C MET A 216 0.59 7.78 -0.99
N HIS A 217 1.74 7.67 -0.30
CA HIS A 217 2.05 6.52 0.54
C HIS A 217 1.09 6.36 1.71
N TRP A 218 0.56 7.46 2.28
CA TRP A 218 -0.49 7.39 3.29
C TRP A 218 -1.78 6.78 2.73
N CYS A 219 -2.20 7.21 1.53
CA CYS A 219 -3.36 6.64 0.84
C CYS A 219 -3.15 5.16 0.51
N GLU A 220 -1.97 4.78 0.00
CA GLU A 220 -1.60 3.39 -0.27
C GLU A 220 -1.68 2.52 0.98
N SER A 221 -1.12 2.98 2.10
CA SER A 221 -1.13 2.23 3.37
C SER A 221 -2.55 1.94 3.85
N VAL A 222 -3.45 2.93 3.75
CA VAL A 222 -4.87 2.75 4.11
C VAL A 222 -5.56 1.76 3.19
N LEU A 223 -5.30 1.83 1.88
CA LEU A 223 -5.87 0.91 0.90
C LEU A 223 -5.41 -0.54 1.15
N PHE A 224 -4.10 -0.75 1.37
CA PHE A 224 -3.54 -2.09 1.59
C PHE A 224 -4.05 -2.73 2.89
N LEU A 225 -4.19 -1.94 3.94
CA LEU A 225 -4.85 -2.39 5.16
C LEU A 225 -6.34 -2.67 4.94
N GLY A 226 -6.99 -1.92 4.06
CA GLY A 226 -8.35 -2.20 3.61
C GLY A 226 -8.47 -3.57 2.93
N TRP A 227 -7.48 -3.97 2.11
CA TRP A 227 -7.46 -5.31 1.50
C TRP A 227 -7.36 -6.44 2.53
N VAL A 228 -6.60 -6.25 3.59
CA VAL A 228 -6.59 -7.21 4.72
C VAL A 228 -7.95 -7.25 5.40
N GLY A 229 -8.52 -6.08 5.66
CA GLY A 229 -9.82 -5.96 6.34
C GLY A 229 -10.96 -6.64 5.57
N MET A 230 -10.96 -6.60 4.23
CA MET A 230 -12.04 -7.18 3.42
C MET A 230 -12.23 -8.68 3.63
N PHE A 231 -11.18 -9.43 4.01
CA PHE A 231 -11.29 -10.85 4.31
C PHE A 231 -12.15 -11.15 5.55
N PHE A 232 -12.33 -10.17 6.42
CA PHE A 232 -13.10 -10.31 7.67
C PHE A 232 -14.50 -9.70 7.60
N VAL A 233 -14.84 -9.11 6.45
CA VAL A 233 -16.16 -8.50 6.24
C VAL A 233 -17.16 -9.59 5.82
N ALA A 234 -18.27 -9.72 6.58
CA ALA A 234 -19.42 -10.56 6.24
C ALA A 234 -20.63 -10.21 7.13
N GLY A 235 -21.85 -10.44 6.66
CA GLY A 235 -23.05 -10.37 7.49
C GLY A 235 -23.43 -8.98 8.05
N GLY A 236 -22.94 -7.89 7.43
CA GLY A 236 -23.37 -6.52 7.75
C GLY A 236 -22.39 -5.68 8.57
N TRP A 237 -22.86 -4.57 9.12
CA TRP A 237 -22.05 -3.53 9.76
C TRP A 237 -21.13 -3.95 10.90
N PRO A 238 -21.49 -4.91 11.79
CA PRO A 238 -20.60 -5.30 12.88
C PRO A 238 -19.27 -5.87 12.40
N SER A 239 -19.23 -6.53 11.23
CA SER A 239 -18.01 -7.09 10.66
C SER A 239 -17.00 -6.03 10.25
N LEU A 240 -17.44 -4.81 9.92
CA LEU A 240 -16.54 -3.70 9.63
C LEU A 240 -15.69 -3.30 10.85
N ILE A 241 -16.25 -3.41 12.06
CA ILE A 241 -15.48 -3.15 13.29
C ILE A 241 -14.38 -4.20 13.43
N VAL A 242 -14.71 -5.48 13.18
CA VAL A 242 -13.72 -6.57 13.19
C VAL A 242 -12.64 -6.31 12.15
N ALA A 243 -13.01 -5.95 10.93
CA ALA A 243 -12.07 -5.63 9.85
C ALA A 243 -11.10 -4.49 10.23
N ILE A 244 -11.61 -3.42 10.86
CA ILE A 244 -10.78 -2.29 11.32
C ILE A 244 -9.84 -2.74 12.43
N VAL A 245 -10.32 -3.50 13.41
CA VAL A 245 -9.48 -3.99 14.53
C VAL A 245 -8.38 -4.89 13.99
N VAL A 246 -8.70 -5.82 13.08
CA VAL A 246 -7.70 -6.70 12.45
C VAL A 246 -6.69 -5.89 11.64
N ALA A 247 -7.12 -4.93 10.84
CA ALA A 247 -6.22 -4.06 10.09
C ALA A 247 -5.23 -3.32 11.00
N ILE A 248 -5.69 -2.81 12.14
CA ILE A 248 -4.83 -2.16 13.14
C ILE A 248 -3.84 -3.18 13.74
N VAL A 249 -4.31 -4.37 14.13
CA VAL A 249 -3.45 -5.42 14.70
C VAL A 249 -2.37 -5.83 13.69
N VAL A 250 -2.74 -6.06 12.42
CA VAL A 250 -1.80 -6.37 11.35
C VAL A 250 -0.78 -5.25 11.19
N TYR A 251 -1.21 -3.99 11.19
CA TYR A 251 -0.28 -2.86 11.10
C TYR A 251 0.71 -2.79 12.29
N LEU A 252 0.27 -3.12 13.51
CA LEU A 252 1.15 -3.25 14.66
C LEU A 252 2.17 -4.38 14.51
N VAL A 253 1.75 -5.51 13.95
CA VAL A 253 2.65 -6.63 13.62
C VAL A 253 3.68 -6.19 12.57
N GLU A 254 3.28 -5.47 11.54
CA GLU A 254 4.20 -4.91 10.53
C GLU A 254 5.24 -3.96 11.14
N ILE A 255 4.85 -3.10 12.09
CA ILE A 255 5.79 -2.25 12.82
C ILE A 255 6.75 -3.09 13.65
N TRP A 256 6.27 -4.17 14.27
CA TRP A 256 7.12 -5.07 15.04
C TRP A 256 8.12 -5.80 14.13
N VAL A 257 7.70 -6.27 12.97
CA VAL A 257 8.57 -6.88 11.95
C VAL A 257 9.64 -5.90 11.50
N ASP A 258 9.26 -4.67 11.15
CA ASP A 258 10.16 -3.61 10.71
C ASP A 258 11.31 -3.33 11.71
N ASN A 259 11.03 -3.41 13.02
CA ASN A 259 12.02 -3.11 14.06
C ASN A 259 12.88 -4.32 14.48
N ASN A 260 12.50 -5.55 14.12
CA ASN A 260 13.17 -6.76 14.57
C ASN A 260 13.95 -7.51 13.48
N PHE A 261 13.61 -7.31 12.20
CA PHE A 261 14.22 -8.04 11.10
C PHE A 261 15.27 -7.20 10.37
N ALA A 262 16.37 -7.86 10.00
CA ALA A 262 17.42 -7.25 9.19
C ALA A 262 17.01 -7.20 7.72
N ARG A 263 17.55 -6.22 6.99
CA ARG A 263 17.29 -6.03 5.57
C ARG A 263 17.77 -7.21 4.72
N VAL A 264 16.95 -7.60 3.75
CA VAL A 264 17.19 -8.73 2.85
C VAL A 264 17.58 -8.21 1.46
N LYS A 265 18.42 -8.97 0.75
CA LYS A 265 18.80 -8.67 -0.64
C LYS A 265 17.59 -8.81 -1.58
N TRP A 266 17.55 -8.00 -2.63
CA TRP A 266 16.44 -7.99 -3.59
C TRP A 266 16.17 -9.35 -4.26
N GLN A 267 17.24 -10.17 -4.52
CA GLN A 267 17.08 -11.51 -5.07
C GLN A 267 16.27 -12.44 -4.15
N ALA A 268 16.58 -12.38 -2.85
CA ALA A 268 15.87 -13.18 -1.86
C ALA A 268 14.42 -12.68 -1.65
N MET A 269 14.18 -11.35 -1.71
CA MET A 269 12.83 -10.78 -1.70
C MET A 269 12.00 -11.30 -2.88
N LEU A 270 12.52 -11.20 -4.11
CA LEU A 270 11.82 -11.65 -5.31
C LEU A 270 11.51 -13.15 -5.25
N GLY A 271 12.53 -13.97 -4.95
CA GLY A 271 12.37 -15.43 -4.87
C GLY A 271 11.39 -15.86 -3.79
N SER A 272 11.45 -15.28 -2.59
CA SER A 272 10.54 -15.60 -1.49
C SER A 272 9.11 -15.13 -1.75
N ALA A 273 8.91 -13.93 -2.33
CA ALA A 273 7.59 -13.42 -2.66
C ALA A 273 6.88 -14.29 -3.71
N TRP A 274 7.61 -14.73 -4.74
CA TRP A 274 7.08 -15.64 -5.75
C TRP A 274 6.81 -17.04 -5.16
N ALA A 275 7.69 -17.56 -4.32
CA ALA A 275 7.45 -18.83 -3.62
C ALA A 275 6.19 -18.76 -2.75
N VAL A 276 6.00 -17.67 -2.01
CA VAL A 276 4.78 -17.45 -1.22
C VAL A 276 3.54 -17.34 -2.11
N ALA A 277 3.61 -16.61 -3.22
CA ALA A 277 2.49 -16.50 -4.16
C ALA A 277 2.09 -17.87 -4.75
N LEU A 278 3.07 -18.69 -5.15
CA LEU A 278 2.81 -20.01 -5.71
C LEU A 278 2.33 -21.01 -4.64
N VAL A 279 2.92 -21.02 -3.46
CA VAL A 279 2.56 -21.97 -2.40
C VAL A 279 1.26 -21.52 -1.72
N ALA A 280 1.21 -20.36 -1.11
CA ALA A 280 0.01 -19.92 -0.38
C ALA A 280 -1.15 -19.63 -1.33
N GLY A 281 -0.90 -18.89 -2.40
CA GLY A 281 -1.92 -18.54 -3.39
C GLY A 281 -2.35 -19.75 -4.21
N GLY A 282 -1.40 -20.52 -4.77
CA GLY A 282 -1.68 -21.68 -5.61
C GLY A 282 -2.39 -22.81 -4.85
N VAL A 283 -1.98 -23.09 -3.61
CA VAL A 283 -2.67 -24.07 -2.74
C VAL A 283 -4.09 -23.62 -2.45
N ASN A 284 -4.31 -22.34 -2.17
CA ASN A 284 -5.66 -21.83 -1.93
C ASN A 284 -6.57 -21.97 -3.16
N LEU A 285 -6.05 -21.63 -4.35
CA LEU A 285 -6.81 -21.82 -5.59
C LEU A 285 -7.14 -23.29 -5.83
N ALA A 286 -6.19 -24.19 -5.62
CA ALA A 286 -6.42 -25.63 -5.76
C ALA A 286 -7.51 -26.13 -4.79
N ILE A 287 -7.52 -25.69 -3.53
CA ILE A 287 -8.56 -26.02 -2.55
C ILE A 287 -9.93 -25.51 -3.04
N LEU A 288 -10.02 -24.27 -3.48
CA LEU A 288 -11.28 -23.68 -3.94
C LEU A 288 -11.82 -24.29 -5.25
N MET A 289 -10.94 -24.84 -6.10
CA MET A 289 -11.36 -25.57 -7.30
C MET A 289 -11.91 -26.97 -6.99
N LEU A 290 -11.58 -27.53 -5.82
CA LEU A 290 -12.03 -28.85 -5.39
C LEU A 290 -13.30 -28.80 -4.54
N LEU A 291 -13.66 -27.64 -4.02
CA LEU A 291 -14.90 -27.37 -3.27
C LEU A 291 -16.07 -27.02 -4.19
#